data_1cab0ee280d393524830f5fe6a0f8848
#
_entry.id   1cab0ee280d393524830f5fe6a0f8848
#
_cell.length_a   1.000
_cell.length_b   1.000
_cell.length_c   1.000
_cell.angle_alpha   90.00
_cell.angle_beta   90.00
_cell.angle_gamma   90.00
#
_symmetry.space_group_name_H-M   'P 1'
#
loop_
_entity.id
_entity.type
_entity.pdbx_description
1 polymer ?
#
loop_
_entity_poly.entity_id
_entity_poly.type
_entity_poly.pdbx_seq_one_letter_code
_entity_poly.pdbx_strand_id
1 'polypeptide(L)'
;LLIENHYDSSTALTNFAHELSMKSQYATLVVRPNHKQDVINDIHLIRANNHLIILVMVFSSGHVENIHFVSHAQLNNINLNKIANFLTEHFSFNRKVLTQNIESYFSQKEELLLANEVVEMINLQIGNQSNSIYMGGKVKLIDALNESNVSSIQPILQYIESNKITELLEDISTSQINVRIGKEIDDSLSDISIVTSQYHFDESLKGQIAVIGPTAMHYQNVIQ
;
A
#
# COMPACT_ATOMS: atom_id res chain seq x y z
N LEU A 1 -4.32 20.54 16.86
CA LEU A 1 -3.83 19.48 17.75
C LEU A 1 -3.12 18.47 16.86
N LEU A 2 -1.80 18.65 16.73
CA LEU A 2 -0.87 17.69 16.14
C LEU A 2 -0.88 16.47 17.05
N ILE A 3 -1.41 15.36 16.58
CA ILE A 3 -1.27 14.08 17.26
C ILE A 3 0.11 13.56 16.88
N GLU A 4 1.12 13.97 17.64
CA GLU A 4 2.40 13.28 17.74
C GLU A 4 2.16 11.95 18.45
N ASN A 5 1.78 10.94 17.71
CA ASN A 5 1.88 9.57 18.14
C ASN A 5 2.26 8.74 16.91
N HIS A 6 3.40 8.09 16.98
CA HIS A 6 3.86 7.01 16.11
C HIS A 6 2.91 5.81 16.18
N TYR A 7 1.63 6.02 15.88
CA TYR A 7 0.76 4.90 15.53
C TYR A 7 1.21 4.42 14.17
N ASP A 8 1.56 3.16 14.10
CA ASP A 8 1.71 2.45 12.82
C ASP A 8 0.56 2.90 11.92
N SER A 9 0.90 3.51 10.79
CA SER A 9 -0.09 4.08 9.86
C SER A 9 -1.12 3.03 9.41
N SER A 10 -0.78 1.75 9.47
CA SER A 10 -1.67 0.61 9.17
C SER A 10 -2.77 0.46 10.20
N THR A 11 -2.46 0.61 11.49
CA THR A 11 -3.45 0.56 12.58
C THR A 11 -4.42 1.75 12.49
N ALA A 12 -3.93 2.94 12.17
CA ALA A 12 -4.77 4.13 12.00
C ALA A 12 -5.75 3.96 10.82
N LEU A 13 -5.28 3.46 9.68
CA LEU A 13 -6.13 3.21 8.51
C LEU A 13 -7.13 2.08 8.74
N THR A 14 -6.77 1.04 9.49
CA THR A 14 -7.68 -0.02 9.90
C THR A 14 -8.80 0.52 10.79
N ASN A 15 -8.47 1.32 11.79
CA ASN A 15 -9.45 1.96 12.67
C ASN A 15 -10.37 2.91 11.89
N PHE A 16 -9.80 3.68 10.98
CA PHE A 16 -10.57 4.58 10.11
C PHE A 16 -11.57 3.82 9.22
N ALA A 17 -11.14 2.71 8.58
CA ALA A 17 -12.03 1.85 7.82
C ALA A 17 -13.16 1.28 8.69
N HIS A 18 -12.86 0.90 9.93
CA HIS A 18 -13.85 0.41 10.88
C HIS A 18 -14.86 1.48 11.26
N GLU A 19 -14.42 2.68 11.61
CA GLU A 19 -15.31 3.80 11.95
C GLU A 19 -16.23 4.19 10.80
N LEU A 20 -15.70 4.26 9.58
CA LEU A 20 -16.49 4.54 8.39
C LEU A 20 -17.54 3.45 8.15
N SER A 21 -17.17 2.18 8.34
CA SER A 21 -18.14 1.09 8.26
C SER A 21 -19.23 1.19 9.32
N MET A 22 -18.91 1.62 10.54
CA MET A 22 -19.91 1.82 11.59
C MET A 22 -20.88 2.93 11.24
N LYS A 23 -20.42 4.02 10.63
CA LYS A 23 -21.25 5.15 10.22
C LYS A 23 -22.09 4.83 8.99
N SER A 24 -21.48 4.29 7.95
CA SER A 24 -22.18 3.96 6.69
C SER A 24 -23.13 2.77 6.81
N GLN A 25 -22.92 1.89 7.80
CA GLN A 25 -23.59 0.60 7.98
C GLN A 25 -23.22 -0.46 6.90
N TYR A 26 -22.25 -0.18 6.04
CA TYR A 26 -21.78 -1.06 4.98
C TYR A 26 -20.29 -1.38 5.13
N ALA A 27 -19.81 -2.33 4.34
CA ALA A 27 -18.37 -2.61 4.26
C ALA A 27 -17.64 -1.42 3.65
N THR A 28 -16.53 -1.07 4.26
CA THR A 28 -15.71 0.06 3.81
C THR A 28 -14.28 -0.39 3.59
N LEU A 29 -13.74 -0.01 2.45
CA LEU A 29 -12.32 -0.18 2.11
C LEU A 29 -11.64 1.18 2.16
N VAL A 30 -10.47 1.21 2.77
CA VAL A 30 -9.55 2.34 2.72
C VAL A 30 -8.29 1.87 2.02
N VAL A 31 -8.01 2.44 0.88
CA VAL A 31 -6.80 2.17 0.11
C VAL A 31 -5.78 3.23 0.46
N ARG A 32 -4.63 2.78 0.95
CA ARG A 32 -3.52 3.68 1.27
C ARG A 32 -3.12 4.49 0.03
N PRO A 33 -2.71 5.76 0.20
CA PRO A 33 -2.13 6.52 -0.90
C PRO A 33 -1.03 5.71 -1.59
N ASN A 34 -1.11 5.62 -2.91
CA ASN A 34 -0.11 4.88 -3.67
C ASN A 34 1.06 5.82 -3.99
N HIS A 35 2.21 5.48 -3.47
CA HIS A 35 3.47 6.17 -3.74
C HIS A 35 4.08 5.77 -5.11
N LYS A 36 3.26 5.38 -6.11
CA LYS A 36 3.78 5.00 -7.45
C LYS A 36 4.68 6.06 -8.08
N GLN A 37 4.51 7.32 -7.69
CA GLN A 37 5.31 8.45 -8.15
C GLN A 37 6.33 8.94 -7.09
N ASP A 38 6.30 8.35 -5.90
CA ASP A 38 7.22 8.73 -4.85
C ASP A 38 8.61 8.17 -5.13
N VAL A 39 9.60 9.02 -5.10
CA VAL A 39 10.98 8.67 -5.40
C VAL A 39 11.72 8.50 -4.08
N ILE A 40 12.57 7.49 -3.99
CA ILE A 40 13.46 7.36 -2.85
C ILE A 40 14.51 8.47 -2.95
N ASN A 41 14.50 9.39 -1.99
CA ASN A 41 15.45 10.50 -1.90
C ASN A 41 16.72 10.09 -1.20
N ASP A 42 16.61 9.23 -0.18
CA ASP A 42 17.77 8.81 0.60
C ASP A 42 17.60 7.40 1.15
N ILE A 43 18.71 6.69 1.27
CA ILE A 43 18.79 5.32 1.81
C ILE A 43 19.84 5.30 2.91
N HIS A 44 19.49 4.77 4.07
CA HIS A 44 20.42 4.52 5.16
C HIS A 44 20.44 3.06 5.54
N LEU A 45 21.62 2.53 5.80
CA LEU A 45 21.83 1.19 6.31
C LEU A 45 22.45 1.25 7.70
N ILE A 46 21.74 0.67 8.67
CA ILE A 46 22.17 0.66 10.08
C ILE A 46 22.41 -0.79 10.49
N ARG A 47 23.60 -1.08 10.98
CA ARG A 47 23.90 -2.38 11.56
C ARG A 47 23.39 -2.46 12.99
N ALA A 48 22.39 -3.29 13.22
CA ALA A 48 21.85 -3.56 14.55
C ALA A 48 22.69 -4.63 15.30
N ASN A 49 23.19 -5.64 14.56
CA ASN A 49 24.14 -6.64 15.07
C ASN A 49 24.97 -7.25 13.91
N ASN A 50 25.63 -8.39 14.15
CA ASN A 50 26.53 -9.01 13.15
C ASN A 50 25.80 -9.50 11.88
N HIS A 51 24.50 -9.66 11.91
CA HIS A 51 23.71 -10.18 10.79
C HIS A 51 22.45 -9.36 10.53
N LEU A 52 22.02 -8.50 11.46
CA LEU A 52 20.79 -7.74 11.34
C LEU A 52 21.06 -6.33 10.81
N ILE A 53 20.45 -6.01 9.69
CA ILE A 53 20.46 -4.68 9.07
C ILE A 53 19.07 -4.04 9.22
N ILE A 54 19.07 -2.76 9.51
CA ILE A 54 17.91 -1.89 9.38
C ILE A 54 18.15 -1.02 8.14
N LEU A 55 17.31 -1.23 7.13
CA LEU A 55 17.25 -0.39 5.94
C LEU A 55 16.22 0.70 6.21
N VAL A 56 16.63 1.96 6.08
CA VAL A 56 15.75 3.13 6.18
C VAL A 56 15.70 3.81 4.83
N MET A 57 14.49 4.01 4.30
CA MET A 57 14.24 4.70 3.04
C MET A 57 13.47 5.99 3.32
N VAL A 58 13.98 7.11 2.82
CA VAL A 58 13.33 8.41 2.88
C VAL A 58 12.82 8.76 1.49
N PHE A 59 11.51 9.00 1.39
CA PHE A 59 10.86 9.30 0.12
C PHE A 59 10.72 10.82 -0.12
N SER A 60 10.50 11.19 -1.37
CA SER A 60 10.33 12.61 -1.77
C SER A 60 9.13 13.29 -1.09
N SER A 61 8.13 12.54 -0.69
CA SER A 61 7.00 13.00 0.12
C SER A 61 7.34 13.29 1.58
N GLY A 62 8.57 12.97 2.04
CA GLY A 62 8.97 12.99 3.45
C GLY A 62 8.56 11.74 4.23
N HIS A 63 7.87 10.80 3.59
CA HIS A 63 7.58 9.50 4.19
C HIS A 63 8.87 8.71 4.44
N VAL A 64 8.94 8.03 5.59
CA VAL A 64 10.08 7.19 5.97
C VAL A 64 9.62 5.77 6.20
N GLU A 65 10.28 4.83 5.56
CA GLU A 65 10.07 3.40 5.79
C GLU A 65 11.32 2.74 6.35
N ASN A 66 11.11 1.74 7.20
CA ASN A 66 12.19 0.93 7.72
C ASN A 66 11.89 -0.56 7.54
N ILE A 67 12.91 -1.32 7.16
CA ILE A 67 12.86 -2.77 6.97
C ILE A 67 13.97 -3.39 7.77
N HIS A 68 13.65 -4.40 8.55
CA HIS A 68 14.62 -5.19 9.30
C HIS A 68 14.81 -6.52 8.57
N PHE A 69 16.03 -6.84 8.19
CA PHE A 69 16.34 -8.11 7.56
C PHE A 69 17.66 -8.69 8.04
N VAL A 70 17.75 -10.02 7.98
CA VAL A 70 18.98 -10.76 8.29
C VAL A 70 19.80 -10.90 7.02
N SER A 71 21.00 -10.32 7.03
CA SER A 71 21.93 -10.44 5.92
C SER A 71 22.77 -11.71 6.01
N HIS A 72 23.05 -12.31 4.87
CA HIS A 72 23.99 -13.42 4.73
C HIS A 72 25.44 -12.95 4.58
N ALA A 73 25.65 -11.64 4.36
CA ALA A 73 26.98 -11.06 4.27
C ALA A 73 27.63 -10.93 5.66
N GLN A 74 28.96 -11.05 5.71
CA GLN A 74 29.74 -10.79 6.91
C GLN A 74 29.92 -9.28 7.11
N LEU A 75 29.10 -8.68 7.98
CA LEU A 75 28.98 -7.23 8.11
C LEU A 75 30.19 -6.52 8.75
N ASN A 76 31.14 -7.26 9.34
CA ASN A 76 32.20 -6.66 10.17
C ASN A 76 33.14 -5.69 9.42
N ASN A 77 33.38 -5.93 8.13
CA ASN A 77 34.29 -5.16 7.31
C ASN A 77 33.63 -4.42 6.15
N ILE A 78 32.29 -4.31 6.16
CA ILE A 78 31.54 -3.66 5.11
C ILE A 78 31.34 -2.18 5.43
N ASN A 79 31.60 -1.33 4.44
CA ASN A 79 31.24 0.08 4.52
C ASN A 79 29.78 0.29 4.11
N LEU A 80 28.88 0.28 5.09
CA LEU A 80 27.43 0.45 4.87
C LEU A 80 27.08 1.76 4.17
N ASN A 81 27.78 2.86 4.51
CA ASN A 81 27.56 4.17 3.90
C ASN A 81 27.90 4.17 2.40
N LYS A 82 28.94 3.42 1.99
CA LYS A 82 29.29 3.28 0.58
C LYS A 82 28.16 2.63 -0.22
N ILE A 83 27.54 1.58 0.35
CA ILE A 83 26.40 0.88 -0.28
C ILE A 83 25.18 1.80 -0.29
N ALA A 84 24.86 2.44 0.82
CA ALA A 84 23.73 3.33 0.95
C ALA A 84 23.79 4.50 -0.06
N ASN A 85 24.94 5.19 -0.15
CA ASN A 85 25.13 6.30 -1.08
C ASN A 85 25.00 5.85 -2.55
N PHE A 86 25.63 4.70 -2.90
CA PHE A 86 25.51 4.14 -4.24
C PHE A 86 24.03 3.85 -4.59
N LEU A 87 23.30 3.24 -3.68
CA LEU A 87 21.89 2.93 -3.90
C LEU A 87 21.04 4.20 -3.98
N THR A 88 21.26 5.19 -3.12
CA THR A 88 20.57 6.50 -3.18
C THR A 88 20.72 7.14 -4.55
N GLU A 89 21.93 7.24 -5.07
CA GLU A 89 22.19 7.84 -6.38
C GLU A 89 21.50 7.10 -7.52
N HIS A 90 21.45 5.77 -7.47
CA HIS A 90 20.92 4.96 -8.58
C HIS A 90 19.42 4.69 -8.48
N PHE A 91 18.83 4.61 -7.30
CA PHE A 91 17.38 4.46 -7.14
C PHE A 91 16.62 5.72 -7.50
N SER A 92 17.23 6.90 -7.36
CA SER A 92 16.62 8.17 -7.76
C SER A 92 16.38 8.28 -9.26
N PHE A 93 17.16 7.56 -10.10
CA PHE A 93 17.16 7.76 -11.55
C PHE A 93 16.48 6.65 -12.38
N ASN A 94 16.58 5.36 -12.03
CA ASN A 94 15.90 4.31 -12.81
C ASN A 94 16.04 2.89 -12.20
N ARG A 95 14.91 2.26 -11.86
CA ARG A 95 14.86 0.90 -11.26
C ARG A 95 15.55 -0.20 -12.07
N LYS A 96 15.63 -0.08 -13.41
CA LYS A 96 16.20 -1.12 -14.31
C LYS A 96 17.71 -1.07 -14.43
N VAL A 97 18.35 0.04 -14.12
CA VAL A 97 19.80 0.24 -14.30
C VAL A 97 20.64 -0.34 -13.15
N LEU A 98 19.99 -0.59 -12.00
CA LEU A 98 20.69 -0.99 -10.78
C LEU A 98 21.42 -2.33 -10.86
N THR A 99 20.83 -3.36 -11.44
CA THR A 99 21.42 -4.70 -11.43
C THR A 99 22.69 -4.80 -12.27
N GLN A 100 22.81 -4.02 -13.33
CA GLN A 100 24.01 -4.05 -14.20
C GLN A 100 25.19 -3.26 -13.63
N ASN A 101 24.93 -2.25 -12.79
CA ASN A 101 25.98 -1.38 -12.25
C ASN A 101 26.54 -1.88 -10.89
N ILE A 102 25.79 -2.67 -10.13
CA ILE A 102 26.19 -3.19 -8.82
C ILE A 102 27.47 -4.04 -8.93
N GLU A 103 27.50 -5.01 -9.86
CA GLU A 103 28.64 -5.91 -10.05
C GLU A 103 29.90 -5.16 -10.48
N SER A 104 29.79 -4.08 -11.21
CA SER A 104 30.92 -3.28 -11.65
C SER A 104 31.46 -2.33 -10.57
N TYR A 105 30.60 -1.93 -9.63
CA TYR A 105 30.96 -0.95 -8.59
C TYR A 105 31.56 -1.60 -7.34
N PHE A 106 31.03 -2.76 -6.91
CA PHE A 106 31.49 -3.46 -5.72
C PHE A 106 32.44 -4.61 -6.07
N SER A 107 33.72 -4.41 -5.73
CA SER A 107 34.73 -5.43 -5.96
C SER A 107 34.84 -6.48 -4.84
N GLN A 108 34.34 -6.15 -3.64
CA GLN A 108 34.32 -7.06 -2.49
C GLN A 108 33.06 -7.90 -2.50
N LYS A 109 33.22 -9.23 -2.38
CA LYS A 109 32.12 -10.18 -2.41
C LYS A 109 31.02 -9.89 -1.38
N GLU A 110 31.41 -9.51 -0.18
CA GLU A 110 30.48 -9.22 0.92
C GLU A 110 29.69 -7.91 0.68
N GLU A 111 30.34 -6.86 0.13
CA GLU A 111 29.67 -5.63 -0.26
C GLU A 111 28.66 -5.88 -1.40
N LEU A 112 29.04 -6.68 -2.39
CA LEU A 112 28.18 -7.07 -3.51
C LEU A 112 26.98 -7.86 -3.03
N LEU A 113 27.19 -8.84 -2.13
CA LEU A 113 26.12 -9.65 -1.57
C LEU A 113 25.11 -8.78 -0.83
N LEU A 114 25.58 -7.91 0.09
CA LEU A 114 24.71 -7.03 0.84
C LEU A 114 23.97 -6.03 -0.07
N ALA A 115 24.63 -5.46 -1.07
CA ALA A 115 23.99 -4.55 -2.01
C ALA A 115 22.83 -5.22 -2.76
N ASN A 116 23.00 -6.47 -3.20
CA ASN A 116 21.94 -7.23 -3.85
C ASN A 116 20.78 -7.55 -2.89
N GLU A 117 21.08 -7.96 -1.65
CA GLU A 117 20.04 -8.19 -0.62
C GLU A 117 19.21 -6.93 -0.35
N VAL A 118 19.86 -5.77 -0.23
CA VAL A 118 19.17 -4.48 -0.04
C VAL A 118 18.28 -4.16 -1.23
N VAL A 119 18.75 -4.34 -2.47
CA VAL A 119 17.96 -4.12 -3.69
C VAL A 119 16.73 -5.04 -3.72
N GLU A 120 16.90 -6.30 -3.34
CA GLU A 120 15.78 -7.24 -3.24
C GLU A 120 14.75 -6.79 -2.21
N MET A 121 15.18 -6.37 -1.02
CA MET A 121 14.30 -5.86 0.03
C MET A 121 13.54 -4.60 -0.42
N ILE A 122 14.21 -3.66 -1.09
CA ILE A 122 13.57 -2.47 -1.65
C ILE A 122 12.53 -2.86 -2.70
N ASN A 123 12.84 -3.77 -3.61
CA ASN A 123 11.91 -4.21 -4.65
C ASN A 123 10.70 -4.94 -4.09
N LEU A 124 10.88 -5.80 -3.07
CA LEU A 124 9.80 -6.47 -2.36
C LEU A 124 8.90 -5.45 -1.66
N GLN A 125 9.49 -4.47 -0.97
CA GLN A 125 8.73 -3.45 -0.27
C GLN A 125 7.93 -2.58 -1.23
N ILE A 126 8.56 -2.08 -2.30
CA ILE A 126 7.89 -1.27 -3.31
C ILE A 126 6.79 -2.09 -4.03
N GLY A 127 7.04 -3.37 -4.29
CA GLY A 127 6.04 -4.29 -4.87
C GLY A 127 4.86 -4.53 -3.92
N ASN A 128 5.10 -4.68 -2.63
CA ASN A 128 4.07 -4.88 -1.62
C ASN A 128 3.30 -3.60 -1.28
N GLN A 129 3.89 -2.42 -1.47
CA GLN A 129 3.21 -1.14 -1.26
C GLN A 129 2.09 -0.88 -2.26
N SER A 130 2.08 -1.60 -3.37
CA SER A 130 1.20 -1.25 -4.47
C SER A 130 -0.27 -1.27 -4.11
N ASN A 131 -0.74 -1.80 -2.97
CA ASN A 131 -2.17 -1.73 -2.64
C ASN A 131 -2.48 -2.26 -1.24
N SER A 132 -2.00 -1.59 -0.20
CA SER A 132 -2.48 -1.90 1.15
C SER A 132 -3.93 -1.47 1.29
N ILE A 133 -4.82 -2.45 1.36
CA ILE A 133 -6.25 -2.26 1.55
C ILE A 133 -6.58 -2.56 3.01
N TYR A 134 -7.24 -1.63 3.65
CA TYR A 134 -7.75 -1.76 5.02
C TYR A 134 -9.27 -1.86 4.96
N MET A 135 -9.84 -2.92 5.53
CA MET A 135 -11.26 -3.21 5.44
C MET A 135 -11.94 -3.13 6.79
N GLY A 136 -13.01 -2.35 6.86
CA GLY A 136 -13.98 -2.34 7.96
C GLY A 136 -15.30 -3.00 7.54
N GLY A 137 -15.99 -3.66 8.48
CA GLY A 137 -17.34 -4.19 8.26
C GLY A 137 -17.42 -5.40 7.35
N LYS A 138 -16.43 -6.28 7.32
CA LYS A 138 -16.47 -7.52 6.52
C LYS A 138 -17.73 -8.37 6.78
N VAL A 139 -18.16 -8.47 8.03
CA VAL A 139 -19.36 -9.19 8.40
C VAL A 139 -20.62 -8.51 7.84
N LYS A 140 -20.68 -7.18 7.87
CA LYS A 140 -21.81 -6.42 7.30
C LYS A 140 -21.99 -6.65 5.80
N LEU A 141 -20.88 -6.84 5.06
CA LEU A 141 -20.95 -7.18 3.65
C LEU A 141 -21.63 -8.54 3.46
N ILE A 142 -21.22 -9.53 4.24
CA ILE A 142 -21.78 -10.88 4.17
C ILE A 142 -23.27 -10.87 4.56
N ASP A 143 -23.64 -10.19 5.64
CA ASP A 143 -25.00 -10.12 6.12
C ASP A 143 -25.93 -9.42 5.11
N ALA A 144 -25.50 -8.26 4.61
CA ALA A 144 -26.28 -7.49 3.62
C ALA A 144 -26.51 -8.25 2.32
N LEU A 145 -25.54 -9.05 1.90
CA LEU A 145 -25.67 -9.87 0.69
C LEU A 145 -26.49 -11.14 0.93
N ASN A 146 -26.40 -11.76 2.11
CA ASN A 146 -27.23 -12.91 2.48
C ASN A 146 -28.71 -12.54 2.56
N GLU A 147 -29.05 -11.38 3.14
CA GLU A 147 -30.43 -10.90 3.20
C GLU A 147 -31.03 -10.65 1.81
N SER A 148 -30.21 -10.32 0.83
CA SER A 148 -30.64 -10.02 -0.54
C SER A 148 -30.66 -11.23 -1.47
N ASN A 149 -30.31 -12.43 -1.01
CA ASN A 149 -30.19 -13.66 -1.83
C ASN A 149 -29.23 -13.49 -3.02
N VAL A 150 -28.10 -12.81 -2.81
CA VAL A 150 -27.24 -12.29 -3.88
C VAL A 150 -26.22 -13.32 -4.35
N SER A 151 -26.14 -13.50 -5.65
CA SER A 151 -25.17 -14.39 -6.31
C SER A 151 -23.73 -13.81 -6.31
N SER A 152 -23.58 -12.54 -5.97
CA SER A 152 -22.32 -11.80 -6.07
C SER A 152 -21.41 -11.88 -4.82
N ILE A 153 -21.79 -12.66 -3.78
CA ILE A 153 -20.99 -12.81 -2.55
C ILE A 153 -19.60 -13.39 -2.87
N GLN A 154 -19.59 -14.51 -3.57
CA GLN A 154 -18.34 -15.19 -3.89
C GLN A 154 -17.45 -14.35 -4.82
N PRO A 155 -17.95 -13.76 -5.91
CA PRO A 155 -17.18 -12.86 -6.75
C PRO A 155 -16.56 -11.70 -6.00
N ILE A 156 -17.32 -10.95 -5.18
CA ILE A 156 -16.78 -9.79 -4.46
C ILE A 156 -15.71 -10.19 -3.45
N LEU A 157 -15.86 -11.31 -2.76
CA LEU A 157 -14.82 -11.80 -1.85
C LEU A 157 -13.56 -12.18 -2.61
N GLN A 158 -13.66 -12.78 -3.80
CA GLN A 158 -12.52 -13.07 -4.66
C GLN A 158 -11.82 -11.79 -5.13
N TYR A 159 -12.55 -10.73 -5.47
CA TYR A 159 -11.97 -9.43 -5.81
C TYR A 159 -11.18 -8.84 -4.64
N ILE A 160 -11.71 -8.95 -3.42
CA ILE A 160 -11.04 -8.45 -2.20
C ILE A 160 -9.79 -9.28 -1.89
N GLU A 161 -9.89 -10.61 -1.92
CA GLU A 161 -8.77 -11.52 -1.58
C GLU A 161 -7.64 -11.49 -2.60
N SER A 162 -7.97 -11.32 -3.88
CA SER A 162 -6.97 -11.23 -4.96
C SER A 162 -6.35 -9.84 -5.13
N ASN A 163 -6.71 -8.87 -4.28
CA ASN A 163 -6.37 -7.45 -4.41
C ASN A 163 -6.82 -6.80 -5.74
N LYS A 164 -7.59 -7.50 -6.56
CA LYS A 164 -8.16 -6.94 -7.81
C LYS A 164 -9.18 -5.84 -7.56
N ILE A 165 -9.67 -5.73 -6.34
CA ILE A 165 -10.58 -4.62 -5.95
C ILE A 165 -9.94 -3.26 -6.20
N THR A 166 -8.61 -3.14 -6.13
CA THR A 166 -7.90 -1.89 -6.43
C THR A 166 -7.99 -1.50 -7.89
N GLU A 167 -8.00 -2.47 -8.82
CA GLU A 167 -8.20 -2.20 -10.24
C GLU A 167 -9.58 -1.56 -10.49
N LEU A 168 -10.59 -1.99 -9.73
CA LEU A 168 -11.92 -1.38 -9.77
C LEU A 168 -11.96 0.02 -9.18
N LEU A 169 -10.96 0.41 -8.37
CA LEU A 169 -10.89 1.70 -7.70
C LEU A 169 -9.95 2.68 -8.43
N GLU A 170 -9.02 2.20 -9.26
CA GLU A 170 -7.98 3.02 -9.91
C GLU A 170 -8.52 3.99 -10.97
N ASP A 171 -9.68 3.73 -11.56
CA ASP A 171 -10.28 4.57 -12.64
C ASP A 171 -10.87 5.92 -12.14
N ILE A 172 -10.67 6.25 -10.86
CA ILE A 172 -11.27 7.44 -10.27
C ILE A 172 -10.24 8.57 -10.24
N SER A 173 -10.10 9.25 -11.37
CA SER A 173 -9.19 10.38 -11.55
C SER A 173 -9.70 11.71 -10.97
N THR A 174 -10.89 11.75 -10.38
CA THR A 174 -11.51 12.99 -9.91
C THR A 174 -11.74 12.96 -8.39
N SER A 175 -11.60 14.12 -7.75
CA SER A 175 -11.91 14.34 -6.33
C SER A 175 -13.42 14.28 -5.99
N GLN A 176 -14.24 13.84 -6.92
CA GLN A 176 -15.69 13.71 -6.76
C GLN A 176 -16.07 12.32 -6.28
N ILE A 177 -17.20 12.24 -5.58
CA ILE A 177 -17.81 10.97 -5.22
C ILE A 177 -18.28 10.29 -6.51
N ASN A 178 -17.88 9.05 -6.70
CA ASN A 178 -18.29 8.22 -7.83
C ASN A 178 -19.13 7.05 -7.32
N VAL A 179 -20.24 6.75 -8.01
CA VAL A 179 -21.14 5.65 -7.68
C VAL A 179 -21.22 4.74 -8.91
N ARG A 180 -20.90 3.47 -8.73
CA ARG A 180 -21.06 2.44 -9.75
C ARG A 180 -21.99 1.35 -9.24
N ILE A 181 -22.92 0.89 -10.07
CA ILE A 181 -24.00 -0.01 -9.68
C ILE A 181 -24.03 -1.23 -10.60
N GLY A 182 -23.94 -2.41 -9.99
CA GLY A 182 -24.13 -3.67 -10.70
C GLY A 182 -23.14 -3.85 -11.87
N LYS A 183 -23.65 -4.08 -13.05
CA LYS A 183 -22.88 -4.32 -14.26
C LYS A 183 -21.96 -3.18 -14.71
N GLU A 184 -22.13 -1.98 -14.18
CA GLU A 184 -21.19 -0.88 -14.39
C GLU A 184 -19.83 -1.15 -13.73
N ILE A 185 -19.80 -2.06 -12.74
CA ILE A 185 -18.59 -2.48 -12.04
C ILE A 185 -17.97 -3.67 -12.79
N ASP A 186 -18.75 -4.76 -12.89
CA ASP A 186 -18.39 -6.01 -13.56
C ASP A 186 -19.65 -6.86 -13.73
N ASP A 187 -19.74 -7.68 -14.78
CA ASP A 187 -20.90 -8.54 -15.04
C ASP A 187 -21.19 -9.53 -13.90
N SER A 188 -20.16 -9.96 -13.17
CA SER A 188 -20.28 -10.86 -12.01
C SER A 188 -20.76 -10.17 -10.73
N LEU A 189 -20.82 -8.84 -10.72
CA LEU A 189 -21.17 -8.02 -9.56
C LEU A 189 -22.52 -7.29 -9.73
N SER A 190 -23.46 -7.90 -10.44
CA SER A 190 -24.77 -7.31 -10.81
C SER A 190 -25.58 -6.76 -9.62
N ASP A 191 -25.39 -7.33 -8.43
CA ASP A 191 -26.15 -7.01 -7.21
C ASP A 191 -25.38 -6.12 -6.22
N ILE A 192 -24.17 -5.69 -6.61
CA ILE A 192 -23.26 -4.89 -5.79
C ILE A 192 -23.28 -3.44 -6.26
N SER A 193 -23.12 -2.53 -5.31
CA SER A 193 -22.81 -1.13 -5.58
C SER A 193 -21.53 -0.72 -4.85
N ILE A 194 -20.76 0.13 -5.49
CA ILE A 194 -19.53 0.69 -4.94
C ILE A 194 -19.62 2.21 -5.01
N VAL A 195 -19.52 2.86 -3.86
CA VAL A 195 -19.38 4.32 -3.74
C VAL A 195 -17.94 4.63 -3.39
N THR A 196 -17.27 5.43 -4.19
CA THR A 196 -15.85 5.74 -4.00
C THR A 196 -15.63 7.23 -3.89
N SER A 197 -14.60 7.60 -3.12
CA SER A 197 -14.14 8.98 -2.98
C SER A 197 -12.63 8.97 -2.70
N GLN A 198 -11.98 10.10 -2.96
CA GLN A 198 -10.59 10.32 -2.56
C GLN A 198 -10.53 11.01 -1.21
N TYR A 199 -9.52 10.67 -0.42
CA TYR A 199 -9.16 11.42 0.77
C TYR A 199 -7.73 11.93 0.66
N HIS A 200 -7.44 13.04 1.31
CA HIS A 200 -6.09 13.58 1.40
C HIS A 200 -5.44 13.06 2.68
N PHE A 201 -4.32 12.42 2.54
CA PHE A 201 -3.50 11.97 3.67
C PHE A 201 -2.58 13.12 4.14
N ASP A 202 -2.02 13.84 3.15
CA ASP A 202 -1.30 15.10 3.31
C ASP A 202 -1.51 15.99 2.06
N GLU A 203 -0.74 17.07 1.92
CA GLU A 203 -0.88 18.01 0.78
C GLU A 203 -0.63 17.35 -0.58
N SER A 204 0.18 16.28 -0.63
CA SER A 204 0.63 15.62 -1.87
C SER A 204 0.01 14.24 -2.08
N LEU A 205 -0.40 13.56 -1.01
CA LEU A 205 -0.82 12.16 -1.03
C LEU A 205 -2.32 12.00 -0.92
N LYS A 206 -2.90 11.31 -1.91
CA LYS A 206 -4.31 10.99 -1.96
C LYS A 206 -4.51 9.49 -1.87
N GLY A 207 -5.32 9.08 -0.91
CA GLY A 207 -5.83 7.72 -0.83
C GLY A 207 -7.25 7.62 -1.35
N GLN A 208 -7.79 6.42 -1.37
CA GLN A 208 -9.14 6.16 -1.80
C GLN A 208 -9.96 5.47 -0.70
N ILE A 209 -11.22 5.81 -0.65
CA ILE A 209 -12.22 5.15 0.19
C ILE A 209 -13.25 4.53 -0.75
N ALA A 210 -13.67 3.32 -0.44
CA ALA A 210 -14.80 2.69 -1.11
C ALA A 210 -15.77 2.12 -0.08
N VAL A 211 -17.05 2.37 -0.28
CA VAL A 211 -18.14 1.73 0.47
C VAL A 211 -18.80 0.73 -0.46
N ILE A 212 -18.89 -0.52 -0.02
CA ILE A 212 -19.45 -1.63 -0.78
C ILE A 212 -20.71 -2.13 -0.10
N GLY A 213 -21.78 -2.23 -0.86
CA GLY A 213 -23.06 -2.72 -0.38
C GLY A 213 -23.94 -3.25 -1.50
N PRO A 214 -25.17 -3.70 -1.21
CA PRO A 214 -26.13 -4.13 -2.22
C PRO A 214 -26.59 -2.93 -3.08
N THR A 215 -27.11 -3.22 -4.27
CA THR A 215 -27.65 -2.17 -5.17
C THR A 215 -28.78 -1.35 -4.53
N ALA A 216 -29.45 -1.89 -3.52
CA ALA A 216 -30.52 -1.22 -2.75
C ALA A 216 -30.00 -0.46 -1.51
N MET A 217 -28.69 -0.20 -1.41
CA MET A 217 -28.16 0.49 -0.23
C MET A 217 -28.63 1.95 -0.13
N HIS A 218 -28.63 2.50 1.09
CA HIS A 218 -29.02 3.88 1.35
C HIS A 218 -27.89 4.85 0.99
N TYR A 219 -27.77 5.22 -0.28
CA TYR A 219 -26.71 6.08 -0.82
C TYR A 219 -26.58 7.42 -0.09
N GLN A 220 -27.69 8.03 0.34
CA GLN A 220 -27.66 9.30 1.08
C GLN A 220 -26.86 9.21 2.38
N ASN A 221 -26.94 8.08 3.08
CA ASN A 221 -26.21 7.86 4.33
C ASN A 221 -24.72 7.59 4.09
N VAL A 222 -24.38 7.16 2.88
CA VAL A 222 -23.00 6.86 2.50
C VAL A 222 -22.27 8.12 2.02
N ILE A 223 -23.00 9.06 1.41
CA ILE A 223 -22.44 10.27 0.79
C ILE A 223 -22.31 11.45 1.78
N GLN A 224 -23.03 11.41 2.91
CA GLN A 224 -22.93 12.43 3.98
C GLN A 224 -21.69 12.24 4.85
#